data_af9eba1c0153c4efba2b0eacb94be568
#
_entry.id   af9eba1c0153c4efba2b0eacb94be568
#
_cell.length_a   1.000
_cell.length_b   1.000
_cell.length_c   1.000
_cell.angle_alpha   90.00
_cell.angle_beta   90.00
_cell.angle_gamma   90.00
#
_symmetry.space_group_name_H-M   'P 1'
#
loop_
_entity.id
_entity.type
_entity.pdbx_description
1 polymer ?
#
loop_
_entity_poly.entity_id
_entity_poly.type
_entity_poly.pdbx_seq_one_letter_code
_entity_poly.pdbx_strand_id
1 'polypeptide(L)'
;LDQVKMFEIKLSQGAKPGKGGILPGKKVTREIAAIRGIPVGEDSISPNRHPDINSIADLLDMIERIRKVTGKPVGFKAVVGAYGWLEELFNEVNHRGRQSAPDFITIDSSEGGTGAAPMALMDYMGLPIKESLPLVADKLNEFGLKDRIKLIASGKLITPADVAWALC
;
A
#
# COMPACT_ATOMS: atom_id res chain seq x y z
N LEU A 1 -13.48 -8.80 15.43
CA LEU A 1 -13.38 -8.30 14.04
C LEU A 1 -14.57 -7.42 13.60
N ASP A 2 -15.63 -7.27 14.41
CA ASP A 2 -16.84 -6.53 14.01
C ASP A 2 -16.61 -5.03 13.79
N GLN A 3 -15.64 -4.44 14.48
CA GLN A 3 -15.23 -3.04 14.29
C GLN A 3 -14.39 -2.82 13.02
N VAL A 4 -13.69 -3.85 12.52
CA VAL A 4 -12.87 -3.76 11.32
C VAL A 4 -13.77 -3.72 10.10
N LYS A 5 -13.63 -2.71 9.25
CA LYS A 5 -14.47 -2.51 8.06
C LYS A 5 -13.82 -2.99 6.78
N MET A 6 -12.50 -2.98 6.71
CA MET A 6 -11.73 -3.41 5.54
C MET A 6 -10.30 -3.82 5.94
N PHE A 7 -9.59 -4.52 5.04
CA PHE A 7 -8.19 -4.92 5.24
C PHE A 7 -7.31 -4.33 4.15
N GLU A 8 -6.16 -3.80 4.54
CA GLU A 8 -5.16 -3.26 3.64
C GLU A 8 -3.85 -4.04 3.75
N ILE A 9 -3.39 -4.62 2.65
CA ILE A 9 -2.08 -5.26 2.55
C ILE A 9 -1.05 -4.17 2.25
N LYS A 10 -0.06 -4.00 3.11
CA LYS A 10 0.99 -3.01 2.89
C LYS A 10 2.13 -3.63 2.07
N LEU A 11 2.19 -3.33 0.77
CA LEU A 11 3.28 -3.75 -0.12
C LEU A 11 4.49 -2.85 0.02
N SER A 12 4.28 -1.54 0.08
CA SER A 12 5.34 -0.55 0.22
C SER A 12 4.86 0.70 0.91
N GLN A 13 5.76 1.65 1.12
CA GLN A 13 5.50 2.95 1.74
C GLN A 13 6.17 4.05 0.92
N GLY A 14 5.48 5.18 0.75
CA GLY A 14 5.87 6.26 -0.14
C GLY A 14 7.27 6.79 0.09
N ALA A 15 7.61 7.13 1.31
CA ALA A 15 8.90 7.75 1.64
C ALA A 15 10.11 6.78 1.63
N LYS A 16 9.88 5.48 1.55
CA LYS A 16 10.95 4.46 1.60
C LYS A 16 10.59 3.17 0.87
N PRO A 17 10.40 3.21 -0.46
CA PRO A 17 10.13 2.02 -1.25
C PRO A 17 11.23 0.98 -1.07
N GLY A 18 10.84 -0.29 -0.90
CA GLY A 18 11.80 -1.39 -0.76
C GLY A 18 12.61 -1.40 0.54
N LYS A 19 12.23 -0.61 1.55
CA LYS A 19 12.86 -0.63 2.87
C LYS A 19 11.86 -0.75 3.99
N GLY A 20 12.08 -1.75 4.87
CA GLY A 20 11.33 -1.92 6.11
C GLY A 20 11.68 -0.86 7.17
N GLY A 21 10.90 -0.86 8.25
CA GLY A 21 11.17 -0.02 9.41
C GLY A 21 12.05 -0.72 10.43
N ILE A 22 12.74 0.07 11.25
CA ILE A 22 13.47 -0.40 12.42
C ILE A 22 12.95 0.38 13.63
N LEU A 23 12.45 -0.34 14.63
CA LEU A 23 12.25 0.22 15.96
C LEU A 23 13.44 -0.23 16.83
N PRO A 24 14.36 0.69 17.20
CA PRO A 24 15.53 0.33 17.99
C PRO A 24 15.15 -0.30 19.33
N GLY A 25 15.88 -1.30 19.76
CA GLY A 25 15.63 -2.07 20.99
C GLY A 25 15.45 -1.21 22.23
N LYS A 26 16.24 -0.13 22.35
CA LYS A 26 16.08 0.84 23.45
C LYS A 26 14.70 1.50 23.55
N LYS A 27 13.89 1.45 22.48
CA LYS A 27 12.50 1.93 22.43
C LYS A 27 11.48 0.81 22.60
N VAL A 28 11.91 -0.45 22.62
CA VAL A 28 11.03 -1.62 22.77
C VAL A 28 10.80 -1.85 24.27
N THR A 29 9.78 -1.20 24.79
CA THR A 29 9.31 -1.38 26.16
C THR A 29 8.64 -2.73 26.34
N ARG A 30 8.37 -3.13 27.59
CA ARG A 30 7.62 -4.36 27.91
C ARG A 30 6.24 -4.38 27.25
N GLU A 31 5.56 -3.24 27.23
CA GLU A 31 4.25 -3.09 26.59
C GLU A 31 4.33 -3.31 25.08
N ILE A 32 5.28 -2.64 24.40
CA ILE A 32 5.49 -2.79 22.96
C ILE A 32 5.89 -4.24 22.63
N ALA A 33 6.76 -4.82 23.43
CA ALA A 33 7.19 -6.21 23.25
C ALA A 33 6.02 -7.19 23.33
N ALA A 34 5.14 -7.03 24.33
CA ALA A 34 3.95 -7.86 24.50
C ALA A 34 2.96 -7.72 23.34
N ILE A 35 2.70 -6.48 22.87
CA ILE A 35 1.78 -6.21 21.76
C ILE A 35 2.32 -6.78 20.44
N ARG A 36 3.63 -6.68 20.20
CA ARG A 36 4.28 -7.10 18.95
C ARG A 36 4.74 -8.56 18.93
N GLY A 37 4.74 -9.23 20.07
CA GLY A 37 5.23 -10.60 20.22
C GLY A 37 6.75 -10.72 19.99
N ILE A 38 7.53 -9.73 20.44
CA ILE A 38 8.99 -9.66 20.29
C ILE A 38 9.67 -9.53 21.66
N PRO A 39 10.96 -9.88 21.78
CA PRO A 39 11.71 -9.68 23.03
C PRO A 39 11.86 -8.20 23.40
N VAL A 40 11.85 -7.93 24.72
CA VAL A 40 12.10 -6.57 25.24
C VAL A 40 13.56 -6.18 24.99
N GLY A 41 13.79 -4.97 24.53
CA GLY A 41 15.13 -4.42 24.33
C GLY A 41 15.82 -4.88 23.02
N GLU A 42 15.17 -5.69 22.21
CA GLU A 42 15.66 -6.08 20.89
C GLU A 42 15.07 -5.21 19.77
N ASP A 43 15.84 -5.02 18.70
CA ASP A 43 15.38 -4.27 17.55
C ASP A 43 14.20 -4.98 16.85
N SER A 44 13.13 -4.25 16.60
CA SER A 44 12.02 -4.73 15.77
C SER A 44 12.26 -4.32 14.32
N ILE A 45 12.60 -5.29 13.49
CA ILE A 45 12.93 -5.07 12.07
C ILE A 45 11.77 -5.55 11.20
N SER A 46 11.20 -4.65 10.43
CA SER A 46 10.20 -5.00 9.42
C SER A 46 10.89 -5.43 8.12
N PRO A 47 10.32 -6.38 7.37
CA PRO A 47 10.92 -6.82 6.11
C PRO A 47 10.89 -5.70 5.05
N ASN A 48 11.81 -5.78 4.08
CA ASN A 48 11.90 -4.81 2.98
C ASN A 48 10.77 -4.98 1.95
N ARG A 49 10.15 -6.15 1.90
CA ARG A 49 9.00 -6.48 1.06
C ARG A 49 8.09 -7.45 1.81
N HIS A 50 6.86 -7.61 1.33
CA HIS A 50 5.95 -8.60 1.90
C HIS A 50 6.52 -10.01 1.70
N PRO A 51 6.68 -10.82 2.76
CA PRO A 51 7.37 -12.12 2.66
C PRO A 51 6.63 -13.14 1.79
N ASP A 52 5.30 -13.10 1.80
CA ASP A 52 4.45 -14.09 1.13
C ASP A 52 3.95 -13.64 -0.25
N ILE A 53 4.37 -12.44 -0.75
CA ILE A 53 3.94 -11.90 -2.03
C ILE A 53 5.17 -11.65 -2.89
N ASN A 54 5.36 -12.51 -3.90
CA ASN A 54 6.51 -12.46 -4.81
C ASN A 54 6.10 -12.17 -6.27
N SER A 55 4.79 -12.23 -6.54
CA SER A 55 4.21 -12.00 -7.88
C SER A 55 2.85 -11.32 -7.77
N ILE A 56 2.34 -10.85 -8.90
CA ILE A 56 0.96 -10.35 -9.01
C ILE A 56 -0.06 -11.45 -8.66
N ALA A 57 0.24 -12.68 -9.08
CA ALA A 57 -0.61 -13.83 -8.76
C ALA A 57 -0.72 -14.03 -7.25
N ASP A 58 0.41 -14.02 -6.51
CA ASP A 58 0.40 -14.15 -5.05
C ASP A 58 -0.40 -13.02 -4.36
N LEU A 59 -0.30 -11.80 -4.89
CA LEU A 59 -1.06 -10.66 -4.36
C LEU A 59 -2.57 -10.90 -4.51
N LEU A 60 -3.03 -11.28 -5.68
CA LEU A 60 -4.45 -11.53 -5.94
C LEU A 60 -4.97 -12.72 -5.13
N ASP A 61 -4.19 -13.78 -5.00
CA ASP A 61 -4.52 -14.95 -4.19
C ASP A 61 -4.61 -14.59 -2.69
N MET A 62 -3.72 -13.74 -2.20
CA MET A 62 -3.77 -13.22 -0.83
C MET A 62 -5.02 -12.39 -0.59
N ILE A 63 -5.37 -11.49 -1.51
CA ILE A 63 -6.59 -10.66 -1.45
C ILE A 63 -7.83 -11.56 -1.38
N GLU A 64 -7.92 -12.55 -2.27
CA GLU A 64 -9.04 -13.49 -2.31
C GLU A 64 -9.15 -14.29 -1.01
N ARG A 65 -8.02 -14.81 -0.51
CA ARG A 65 -7.97 -15.56 0.75
C ARG A 65 -8.47 -14.73 1.93
N ILE A 66 -8.00 -13.48 2.08
CA ILE A 66 -8.43 -12.61 3.16
C ILE A 66 -9.92 -12.27 3.03
N ARG A 67 -10.38 -11.96 1.82
CA ARG A 67 -11.79 -11.67 1.54
C ARG A 67 -12.69 -12.86 1.89
N LYS A 68 -12.28 -14.06 1.52
CA LYS A 68 -13.01 -15.30 1.81
C LYS A 68 -13.12 -15.59 3.31
N VAL A 69 -12.05 -15.35 4.05
CA VAL A 69 -12.02 -15.60 5.52
C VAL A 69 -12.79 -14.53 6.28
N THR A 70 -12.73 -13.27 5.84
CA THR A 70 -13.26 -12.14 6.62
C THR A 70 -14.63 -11.66 6.17
N GLY A 71 -14.99 -11.91 4.91
CA GLY A 71 -16.20 -11.35 4.29
C GLY A 71 -16.15 -9.83 4.08
N LYS A 72 -14.95 -9.22 4.11
CA LYS A 72 -14.78 -7.76 4.09
C LYS A 72 -13.97 -7.32 2.88
N PRO A 73 -14.11 -6.04 2.46
CA PRO A 73 -13.29 -5.47 1.40
C PRO A 73 -11.80 -5.60 1.70
N VAL A 74 -11.02 -5.95 0.68
CA VAL A 74 -9.57 -6.12 0.77
C VAL A 74 -8.88 -5.35 -0.35
N GLY A 75 -7.94 -4.52 0.02
CA GLY A 75 -7.10 -3.79 -0.92
C GLY A 75 -5.64 -3.82 -0.49
N PHE A 76 -4.85 -3.01 -1.14
CA PHE A 76 -3.44 -2.88 -0.78
C PHE A 76 -2.96 -1.45 -0.89
N LYS A 77 -1.84 -1.15 -0.21
CA LYS A 77 -1.13 0.11 -0.30
C LYS A 77 0.20 -0.09 -1.00
N ALA A 78 0.48 0.79 -1.98
CA ALA A 78 1.77 0.84 -2.65
C ALA A 78 2.17 2.28 -2.99
N VAL A 79 3.48 2.51 -3.09
CA VAL A 79 4.02 3.68 -3.76
C VAL A 79 4.18 3.38 -5.24
N VAL A 80 3.91 4.36 -6.07
CA VAL A 80 4.13 4.27 -7.51
C VAL A 80 5.49 4.91 -7.83
N GLY A 81 6.44 4.11 -8.28
CA GLY A 81 7.73 4.57 -8.79
C GLY A 81 7.88 4.11 -10.24
N ALA A 82 8.21 2.84 -10.44
CA ALA A 82 8.01 2.20 -11.74
C ALA A 82 6.59 1.67 -11.81
N TYR A 83 5.91 1.84 -12.93
CA TYR A 83 4.46 1.55 -13.03
C TYR A 83 4.10 0.38 -13.97
N GLY A 84 5.06 -0.27 -14.58
CA GLY A 84 4.80 -1.46 -15.41
C GLY A 84 4.06 -2.59 -14.68
N TRP A 85 4.28 -2.73 -13.38
CA TRP A 85 3.57 -3.69 -12.55
C TRP A 85 2.05 -3.44 -12.43
N LEU A 86 1.60 -2.18 -12.62
CA LEU A 86 0.17 -1.85 -12.66
C LEU A 86 -0.51 -2.48 -13.87
N GLU A 87 0.16 -2.45 -15.01
CA GLU A 87 -0.34 -3.07 -16.24
C GLU A 87 -0.40 -4.59 -16.09
N GLU A 88 0.63 -5.20 -15.50
CA GLU A 88 0.62 -6.62 -15.17
C GLU A 88 -0.54 -6.98 -14.24
N LEU A 89 -0.76 -6.18 -13.18
CA LEU A 89 -1.86 -6.38 -12.24
C LEU A 89 -3.22 -6.31 -12.95
N PHE A 90 -3.45 -5.27 -13.75
CA PHE A 90 -4.76 -5.05 -14.37
C PHE A 90 -5.04 -6.06 -15.49
N ASN A 91 -4.00 -6.48 -16.23
CA ASN A 91 -4.10 -7.59 -17.17
C ASN A 91 -4.47 -8.90 -16.46
N GLU A 92 -3.81 -9.22 -15.35
CA GLU A 92 -4.09 -10.44 -14.60
C GLU A 92 -5.49 -10.41 -13.99
N VAL A 93 -5.95 -9.26 -13.50
CA VAL A 93 -7.35 -9.08 -13.05
C VAL A 93 -8.34 -9.34 -14.19
N ASN A 94 -8.09 -8.79 -15.36
CA ASN A 94 -8.97 -9.00 -16.53
C ASN A 94 -8.93 -10.46 -17.01
N HIS A 95 -7.78 -11.12 -16.93
CA HIS A 95 -7.62 -12.53 -17.27
C HIS A 95 -8.37 -13.45 -16.28
N ARG A 96 -8.27 -13.20 -14.97
CA ARG A 96 -8.96 -13.97 -13.92
C ARG A 96 -10.45 -13.63 -13.81
N GLY A 97 -10.86 -12.49 -14.31
CA GLY A 97 -12.18 -11.91 -14.14
C GLY A 97 -12.22 -10.82 -13.07
N ARG A 98 -13.08 -9.83 -13.24
CA ARG A 98 -13.18 -8.61 -12.43
C ARG A 98 -13.40 -8.84 -10.93
N GLN A 99 -13.96 -9.97 -10.53
CA GLN A 99 -14.16 -10.37 -9.12
C GLN A 99 -12.84 -10.60 -8.38
N SER A 100 -11.74 -10.94 -9.10
CA SER A 100 -10.41 -11.10 -8.52
C SER A 100 -9.74 -9.78 -8.15
N ALA A 101 -10.25 -8.65 -8.67
CA ALA A 101 -9.68 -7.33 -8.43
C ALA A 101 -9.62 -6.98 -6.94
N PRO A 102 -8.60 -6.24 -6.49
CA PRO A 102 -8.66 -5.59 -5.18
C PRO A 102 -9.90 -4.69 -5.09
N ASP A 103 -10.45 -4.52 -3.88
CA ASP A 103 -11.59 -3.63 -3.70
C ASP A 103 -11.16 -2.16 -3.70
N PHE A 104 -9.91 -1.89 -3.30
CA PHE A 104 -9.30 -0.57 -3.35
C PHE A 104 -7.77 -0.65 -3.47
N ILE A 105 -7.17 0.44 -3.95
CA ILE A 105 -5.72 0.65 -3.98
C ILE A 105 -5.43 1.98 -3.28
N THR A 106 -4.61 1.94 -2.24
CA THR A 106 -4.09 3.14 -1.59
C THR A 106 -2.77 3.54 -2.26
N ILE A 107 -2.78 4.70 -2.91
CA ILE A 107 -1.60 5.31 -3.50
C ILE A 107 -0.89 6.11 -2.41
N ASP A 108 0.23 5.61 -1.93
CA ASP A 108 1.05 6.28 -0.92
C ASP A 108 2.14 7.12 -1.62
N SER A 109 2.00 8.42 -1.54
CA SER A 109 2.89 9.38 -2.22
C SER A 109 4.34 9.29 -1.70
N SER A 110 5.31 9.54 -2.57
CA SER A 110 6.73 9.71 -2.16
C SER A 110 6.93 10.82 -1.14
N GLU A 111 6.06 11.81 -1.15
CA GLU A 111 6.09 12.98 -0.27
C GLU A 111 5.58 12.69 1.15
N GLY A 112 5.05 11.49 1.40
CA GLY A 112 4.63 11.06 2.72
C GLY A 112 5.83 10.86 3.65
N GLY A 113 5.93 11.67 4.69
CA GLY A 113 7.08 11.62 5.60
C GLY A 113 7.04 10.45 6.58
N THR A 114 8.21 9.92 6.89
CA THR A 114 8.44 9.08 8.08
C THR A 114 9.83 9.38 8.62
N GLY A 115 9.97 9.51 9.94
CA GLY A 115 11.26 9.72 10.60
C GLY A 115 12.27 8.58 10.40
N ALA A 116 11.83 7.44 9.88
CA ALA A 116 12.68 6.29 9.57
C ALA A 116 13.07 6.19 8.08
N ALA A 117 12.70 7.16 7.23
CA ALA A 117 13.06 7.14 5.83
C ALA A 117 14.52 7.55 5.63
N PRO A 118 15.33 6.73 4.92
CA PRO A 118 16.66 7.16 4.51
C PRO A 118 16.60 8.34 3.54
N MET A 119 17.45 9.32 3.71
CA MET A 119 17.52 10.53 2.85
C MET A 119 17.61 10.19 1.36
N ALA A 120 18.35 9.15 1.01
CA ALA A 120 18.53 8.72 -0.38
C ALA A 120 17.26 8.14 -1.03
N LEU A 121 16.25 7.78 -0.25
CA LEU A 121 14.97 7.25 -0.77
C LEU A 121 13.86 8.29 -0.74
N MET A 122 13.94 9.22 0.21
CA MET A 122 12.92 10.22 0.44
C MET A 122 12.84 11.19 -0.76
N ASP A 123 11.66 11.34 -1.31
CA ASP A 123 11.35 12.21 -2.47
C ASP A 123 12.01 11.82 -3.81
N TYR A 124 12.78 10.70 -3.87
CA TYR A 124 13.53 10.34 -5.09
C TYR A 124 13.08 9.04 -5.76
N MET A 125 12.41 8.14 -5.05
CA MET A 125 12.12 6.80 -5.57
C MET A 125 10.67 6.60 -5.99
N GLY A 126 9.74 7.31 -5.38
CA GLY A 126 8.34 7.27 -5.72
C GLY A 126 7.88 8.54 -6.43
N LEU A 127 6.71 8.50 -7.03
CA LEU A 127 6.06 9.68 -7.61
C LEU A 127 5.30 10.46 -6.53
N PRO A 128 5.27 11.80 -6.62
CA PRO A 128 4.39 12.63 -5.80
C PRO A 128 2.91 12.34 -6.10
N ILE A 129 2.03 12.68 -5.15
CA ILE A 129 0.60 12.35 -5.28
C ILE A 129 -0.04 12.98 -6.54
N LYS A 130 0.41 14.17 -6.92
CA LYS A 130 -0.10 14.89 -8.10
C LYS A 130 0.24 14.21 -9.44
N GLU A 131 1.21 13.31 -9.43
CA GLU A 131 1.58 12.50 -10.60
C GLU A 131 1.03 11.08 -10.49
N SER A 132 1.17 10.44 -9.32
CA SER A 132 0.80 9.04 -9.14
C SER A 132 -0.71 8.80 -9.16
N LEU A 133 -1.51 9.69 -8.56
CA LEU A 133 -2.96 9.51 -8.50
C LEU A 133 -3.62 9.57 -9.90
N PRO A 134 -3.38 10.61 -10.74
CA PRO A 134 -3.90 10.64 -12.11
C PRO A 134 -3.42 9.45 -12.95
N LEU A 135 -2.13 9.11 -12.86
CA LEU A 135 -1.57 7.97 -13.59
C LEU A 135 -2.32 6.67 -13.31
N VAL A 136 -2.58 6.37 -12.03
CA VAL A 136 -3.31 5.15 -11.66
C VAL A 136 -4.78 5.24 -12.07
N ALA A 137 -5.41 6.41 -11.97
CA ALA A 137 -6.79 6.63 -12.40
C ALA A 137 -6.93 6.41 -13.92
N ASP A 138 -6.00 6.93 -14.72
CA ASP A 138 -5.97 6.75 -16.16
C ASP A 138 -5.76 5.28 -16.54
N LYS A 139 -4.84 4.59 -15.87
CA LYS A 139 -4.65 3.15 -16.07
C LYS A 139 -5.89 2.33 -15.71
N LEU A 140 -6.58 2.67 -14.63
CA LEU A 140 -7.86 2.00 -14.30
C LEU A 140 -8.93 2.22 -15.38
N ASN A 141 -8.99 3.41 -15.99
CA ASN A 141 -9.86 3.69 -17.12
C ASN A 141 -9.48 2.87 -18.35
N GLU A 142 -8.19 2.86 -18.72
CA GLU A 142 -7.64 2.11 -19.85
C GLU A 142 -8.00 0.62 -19.77
N PHE A 143 -7.91 0.03 -18.57
CA PHE A 143 -8.22 -1.39 -18.35
C PHE A 143 -9.69 -1.67 -18.00
N GLY A 144 -10.57 -0.66 -17.97
CA GLY A 144 -11.99 -0.79 -17.65
C GLY A 144 -12.28 -1.19 -16.22
N LEU A 145 -11.42 -0.80 -15.27
CA LEU A 145 -11.50 -1.20 -13.86
C LEU A 145 -11.85 -0.06 -12.89
N LYS A 146 -12.03 1.18 -13.37
CA LYS A 146 -12.27 2.35 -12.51
C LYS A 146 -13.55 2.25 -11.66
N ASP A 147 -14.57 1.64 -12.17
CA ASP A 147 -15.82 1.41 -11.43
C ASP A 147 -15.70 0.30 -10.36
N ARG A 148 -14.75 -0.63 -10.56
CA ARG A 148 -14.54 -1.81 -9.69
C ARG A 148 -13.53 -1.54 -8.58
N ILE A 149 -12.44 -0.82 -8.84
CA ILE A 149 -11.35 -0.56 -7.89
C ILE A 149 -11.45 0.88 -7.40
N LYS A 150 -11.59 1.07 -6.09
CA LYS A 150 -11.59 2.41 -5.49
C LYS A 150 -10.17 2.88 -5.23
N LEU A 151 -9.89 4.16 -5.49
CA LEU A 151 -8.60 4.77 -5.16
C LEU A 151 -8.68 5.51 -3.83
N ILE A 152 -7.62 5.37 -3.04
CA ILE A 152 -7.39 6.12 -1.81
C ILE A 152 -6.09 6.88 -2.00
N ALA A 153 -6.15 8.20 -1.95
CA ALA A 153 -4.96 9.05 -2.02
C ALA A 153 -4.38 9.27 -0.63
N SER A 154 -3.09 9.07 -0.48
CA SER A 154 -2.35 9.23 0.76
C SER A 154 -1.05 10.02 0.53
N GLY A 155 -0.81 11.02 1.36
CA GLY A 155 0.39 11.85 1.37
C GLY A 155 0.15 13.28 0.86
N LYS A 156 0.64 14.26 1.60
CA LYS A 156 0.64 15.71 1.29
C LYS A 156 -0.67 16.34 0.81
N LEU A 157 -1.80 15.82 1.21
CA LEU A 157 -3.10 16.48 1.04
C LEU A 157 -3.35 17.37 2.27
N ILE A 158 -2.77 18.56 2.27
CA ILE A 158 -2.67 19.40 3.47
C ILE A 158 -3.77 20.48 3.48
N THR A 159 -4.11 21.00 2.32
CA THR A 159 -5.10 22.08 2.17
C THR A 159 -6.43 21.55 1.66
N PRO A 160 -7.55 22.28 1.88
CA PRO A 160 -8.83 21.94 1.24
C PRO A 160 -8.74 21.84 -0.28
N ALA A 161 -7.90 22.67 -0.91
CA ALA A 161 -7.67 22.64 -2.35
C ALA A 161 -7.00 21.33 -2.81
N ASP A 162 -6.04 20.81 -2.03
CA ASP A 162 -5.42 19.51 -2.33
C ASP A 162 -6.44 18.37 -2.25
N VAL A 163 -7.33 18.42 -1.26
CA VAL A 163 -8.40 17.41 -1.11
C VAL A 163 -9.41 17.53 -2.25
N ALA A 164 -9.84 18.74 -2.59
CA ALA A 164 -10.75 18.97 -3.71
C ALA A 164 -10.13 18.46 -5.03
N TRP A 165 -8.87 18.79 -5.29
CA TRP A 165 -8.15 18.29 -6.46
C TRP A 165 -8.11 16.76 -6.52
N ALA A 166 -7.85 16.07 -5.40
CA ALA A 166 -7.77 14.62 -5.37
C ALA A 166 -9.12 13.91 -5.59
N LEU A 167 -10.24 14.64 -5.43
CA LEU A 167 -11.60 14.12 -5.62
C LEU A 167 -12.15 14.37 -7.03
N CYS A 168 -11.50 15.24 -7.83
CA CYS A 168 -11.86 15.51 -9.22
C CYS A 168 -11.30 14.50 -10.20
#